data_02e935fd3478259b4be997bbcc543af0
#
_entry.id   02e935fd3478259b4be997bbcc543af0
#
_cell.length_a   1.000
_cell.length_b   1.000
_cell.length_c   1.000
_cell.angle_alpha   90.00
_cell.angle_beta   90.00
_cell.angle_gamma   90.00
#
_symmetry.space_group_name_H-M   'P 1'
#
loop_
_entity.id
_entity.type
_entity.pdbx_description
1 polymer ?
#
loop_
_entity_poly.entity_id
_entity_poly.type
_entity_poly.pdbx_seq_one_letter_code
_entity_poly.pdbx_strand_id
1 'polypeptide(L)'
;MKRSLFRVGAALATLALAGTLAACSNNSSSSSSETPAGPAPADSAAPAPGEDAGFEEQPLGDDVHVGPLVVGGVYFQPVDMEPEMGTPAAESSMHIEADVSAAADNKLGYGAGDFVPGLTVDYAIKDKSGTAVQEGTLMPMNASDGPHYGLNLPKLDAGTYDVTF
;
A
#
# COMPACT_ATOMS: atom_id res chain seq x y z
N MET A 1 -45.91 -10.81 13.98
CA MET A 1 -46.20 -9.74 13.01
C MET A 1 -46.28 -8.41 13.72
N LYS A 2 -45.28 -7.53 13.61
CA LYS A 2 -45.38 -6.08 13.85
C LYS A 2 -44.14 -5.44 13.21
N ARG A 3 -44.37 -4.77 12.08
CA ARG A 3 -43.37 -3.95 11.38
C ARG A 3 -43.35 -2.57 12.06
N SER A 4 -42.17 -2.08 12.46
CA SER A 4 -41.95 -0.71 12.89
C SER A 4 -41.12 0.00 11.85
N LEU A 5 -41.72 1.01 11.22
CA LEU A 5 -41.07 1.94 10.29
C LEU A 5 -40.51 3.11 11.12
N PHE A 6 -39.21 3.32 11.07
CA PHE A 6 -38.60 4.56 11.52
C PHE A 6 -38.27 5.46 10.33
N ARG A 7 -38.92 6.62 10.30
CA ARG A 7 -38.60 7.74 9.42
C ARG A 7 -37.52 8.57 10.08
N VAL A 8 -36.42 8.84 9.39
CA VAL A 8 -35.43 9.83 9.82
C VAL A 8 -35.52 11.03 8.88
N GLY A 9 -35.79 12.18 9.46
CA GLY A 9 -35.89 13.45 8.78
C GLY A 9 -34.52 14.07 8.51
N ALA A 10 -34.39 14.70 7.35
CA ALA A 10 -33.24 15.50 6.93
C ALA A 10 -33.32 16.90 7.60
N ALA A 11 -32.18 17.34 8.15
CA ALA A 11 -31.99 18.74 8.53
C ALA A 11 -30.78 19.27 7.73
N LEU A 12 -31.08 20.22 6.81
CA LEU A 12 -30.09 21.06 6.13
C LEU A 12 -29.71 22.22 7.07
N ALA A 13 -28.43 22.43 7.28
CA ALA A 13 -27.90 23.67 7.85
C ALA A 13 -26.85 24.24 6.91
N THR A 14 -27.18 25.31 6.22
CA THR A 14 -26.31 26.17 5.45
C THR A 14 -25.67 27.20 6.37
N LEU A 15 -24.31 27.28 6.37
CA LEU A 15 -23.58 28.40 6.96
C LEU A 15 -22.67 28.99 5.91
N ALA A 16 -23.00 30.22 5.51
CA ALA A 16 -22.15 31.07 4.69
C ALA A 16 -21.27 31.94 5.61
N LEU A 17 -19.96 31.95 5.41
CA LEU A 17 -19.06 32.94 6.00
C LEU A 17 -18.26 33.59 4.90
N ALA A 18 -18.51 34.88 4.70
CA ALA A 18 -17.71 35.79 3.91
C ALA A 18 -16.61 36.41 4.81
N GLY A 19 -15.38 36.41 4.39
CA GLY A 19 -14.27 37.02 5.12
C GLY A 19 -13.27 37.63 4.14
N THR A 20 -13.03 38.92 4.31
CA THR A 20 -12.48 39.96 3.47
C THR A 20 -10.96 39.84 3.21
N LEU A 21 -10.59 40.25 2.00
CA LEU A 21 -9.24 40.58 1.52
C LEU A 21 -8.58 41.73 2.31
N ALA A 22 -7.32 41.58 2.64
CA ALA A 22 -6.43 42.67 2.93
C ALA A 22 -5.17 42.56 2.06
N ALA A 23 -5.07 43.46 1.09
CA ALA A 23 -3.88 43.66 0.27
C ALA A 23 -2.89 44.53 1.03
N CYS A 24 -1.61 44.14 1.06
CA CYS A 24 -0.52 45.05 1.32
C CYS A 24 0.51 44.92 0.20
N SER A 25 0.54 45.95 -0.63
CA SER A 25 1.59 46.17 -1.62
C SER A 25 2.82 46.75 -0.91
N ASN A 26 4.01 46.24 -1.21
CA ASN A 26 5.23 47.01 -1.07
C ASN A 26 6.14 46.77 -2.27
N ASN A 27 6.36 47.85 -2.99
CA ASN A 27 7.16 47.99 -4.18
C ASN A 27 8.61 48.24 -3.79
N SER A 28 9.54 47.45 -4.32
CA SER A 28 10.94 47.87 -4.48
C SER A 28 11.59 47.15 -5.64
N SER A 29 11.88 47.88 -6.65
CA SER A 29 12.56 47.50 -7.88
C SER A 29 14.04 47.21 -7.62
N SER A 30 14.54 46.06 -8.09
CA SER A 30 15.91 45.93 -8.57
C SER A 30 15.97 44.80 -9.60
N SER A 31 16.34 45.21 -10.81
CA SER A 31 16.54 44.36 -11.98
C SER A 31 17.84 43.58 -11.85
N SER A 32 17.73 42.26 -11.89
CA SER A 32 18.81 41.37 -12.32
C SER A 32 18.21 40.24 -13.13
N SER A 33 18.68 40.13 -14.36
CA SER A 33 18.29 39.14 -15.33
C SER A 33 18.82 37.77 -14.87
N GLU A 34 17.93 36.93 -14.37
CA GLU A 34 18.21 35.49 -14.15
C GLU A 34 17.37 34.66 -15.13
N THR A 35 18.07 33.81 -15.85
CA THR A 35 17.54 32.78 -16.73
C THR A 35 16.58 31.90 -15.90
N PRO A 36 15.38 31.57 -16.36
CA PRO A 36 14.49 30.68 -15.59
C PRO A 36 15.08 29.30 -15.54
N ALA A 37 15.53 28.90 -14.35
CA ALA A 37 15.74 27.50 -14.03
C ALA A 37 14.39 26.78 -14.12
N GLY A 38 14.36 25.67 -14.86
CA GLY A 38 13.17 24.81 -14.93
C GLY A 38 12.74 24.36 -13.54
N PRO A 39 11.45 23.99 -13.36
CA PRO A 39 10.97 23.53 -12.08
C PRO A 39 11.79 22.32 -11.63
N ALA A 40 12.35 22.43 -10.42
CA ALA A 40 12.93 21.28 -9.74
C ALA A 40 11.85 20.19 -9.60
N PRO A 41 12.20 18.91 -9.71
CA PRO A 41 11.26 17.84 -9.39
C PRO A 41 10.69 18.09 -8.00
N ALA A 42 9.36 18.02 -7.89
CA ALA A 42 8.71 18.13 -6.60
C ALA A 42 9.23 17.00 -5.71
N ASP A 43 9.88 17.39 -4.62
CA ASP A 43 10.24 16.49 -3.54
C ASP A 43 8.92 15.92 -3.01
N SER A 44 8.63 14.68 -3.31
CA SER A 44 7.44 14.01 -2.79
C SER A 44 7.66 13.83 -1.30
N ALA A 45 7.09 14.74 -0.50
CA ALA A 45 7.10 14.60 0.95
C ALA A 45 6.38 13.28 1.31
N ALA A 46 6.97 12.54 2.25
CA ALA A 46 6.30 11.35 2.77
C ALA A 46 4.89 11.71 3.31
N PRO A 47 3.89 10.85 3.12
CA PRO A 47 2.54 11.10 3.62
C PRO A 47 2.54 11.28 5.14
N ALA A 48 1.60 12.06 5.65
CA ALA A 48 1.43 12.25 7.09
C ALA A 48 0.91 10.96 7.75
N PRO A 49 1.16 10.75 9.04
CA PRO A 49 0.65 9.56 9.73
C PRO A 49 -0.87 9.40 9.55
N GLY A 50 -1.30 8.25 9.04
CA GLY A 50 -2.70 7.94 8.75
C GLY A 50 -3.19 8.44 7.39
N GLU A 51 -2.33 9.02 6.55
CA GLU A 51 -2.61 9.25 5.14
C GLU A 51 -2.16 8.04 4.32
N ASP A 52 -2.98 7.69 3.33
CA ASP A 52 -2.65 6.66 2.35
C ASP A 52 -1.37 7.05 1.59
N ALA A 53 -0.42 6.13 1.51
CA ALA A 53 0.82 6.34 0.77
C ALA A 53 0.61 6.47 -0.75
N GLY A 54 -0.63 6.31 -1.22
CA GLY A 54 -1.01 6.45 -2.63
C GLY A 54 -0.51 5.32 -3.52
N PHE A 55 -0.21 4.15 -2.93
CA PHE A 55 0.10 2.95 -3.68
C PHE A 55 -1.18 2.27 -4.12
N GLU A 56 -1.21 1.81 -5.35
CA GLU A 56 -2.30 1.00 -5.87
C GLU A 56 -1.84 -0.47 -5.93
N GLU A 57 -2.39 -1.27 -5.03
CA GLU A 57 -2.11 -2.70 -4.99
C GLU A 57 -2.77 -3.42 -6.16
N GLN A 58 -2.00 -4.28 -6.79
CA GLN A 58 -2.46 -5.13 -7.88
C GLN A 58 -2.57 -6.57 -7.39
N PRO A 59 -3.74 -7.21 -7.44
CA PRO A 59 -3.88 -8.57 -6.97
C PRO A 59 -3.11 -9.56 -7.86
N LEU A 60 -2.44 -10.51 -7.22
CA LEU A 60 -1.77 -11.64 -7.90
C LEU A 60 -2.75 -12.76 -8.27
N GLY A 61 -3.98 -12.70 -7.78
CA GLY A 61 -5.06 -13.66 -8.01
C GLY A 61 -6.16 -13.51 -6.97
N ASP A 62 -7.05 -14.49 -6.92
CA ASP A 62 -8.08 -14.57 -5.87
C ASP A 62 -7.47 -15.08 -4.56
N ASP A 63 -8.06 -14.70 -3.43
CA ASP A 63 -7.70 -15.24 -2.13
C ASP A 63 -7.86 -16.75 -2.06
N VAL A 64 -6.89 -17.43 -1.47
CA VAL A 64 -6.85 -18.90 -1.38
C VAL A 64 -6.99 -19.35 0.07
N HIS A 65 -7.94 -20.27 0.31
CA HIS A 65 -8.06 -20.95 1.59
C HIS A 65 -6.99 -22.06 1.71
N VAL A 66 -6.15 -21.96 2.73
CA VAL A 66 -5.10 -22.95 3.03
C VAL A 66 -5.27 -23.43 4.48
N GLY A 67 -6.03 -24.51 4.66
CA GLY A 67 -6.37 -25.02 6.01
C GLY A 67 -7.11 -23.94 6.82
N PRO A 68 -6.59 -23.53 8.00
CA PRO A 68 -7.24 -22.52 8.83
C PRO A 68 -6.92 -21.07 8.41
N LEU A 69 -6.28 -20.86 7.26
CA LEU A 69 -5.82 -19.57 6.77
C LEU A 69 -6.52 -19.16 5.48
N VAL A 70 -6.57 -17.87 5.25
CA VAL A 70 -6.85 -17.23 3.95
C VAL A 70 -5.59 -16.47 3.55
N VAL A 71 -5.13 -16.65 2.34
CA VAL A 71 -3.93 -16.01 1.79
C VAL A 71 -4.32 -15.22 0.57
N GLY A 72 -4.18 -13.92 0.63
CA GLY A 72 -4.20 -12.99 -0.49
C GLY A 72 -2.79 -12.67 -0.96
N GLY A 73 -2.61 -12.31 -2.21
CA GLY A 73 -1.33 -11.87 -2.72
C GLY A 73 -1.49 -10.61 -3.54
N VAL A 74 -0.65 -9.62 -3.30
CA VAL A 74 -0.63 -8.36 -4.06
C VAL A 74 0.80 -7.96 -4.46
N TYR A 75 0.90 -7.05 -5.41
CA TYR A 75 2.15 -6.41 -5.78
C TYR A 75 1.91 -4.95 -6.17
N PHE A 76 2.92 -4.13 -5.98
CA PHE A 76 2.93 -2.72 -6.38
C PHE A 76 4.37 -2.22 -6.58
N GLN A 77 4.56 -0.92 -6.74
CA GLN A 77 5.89 -0.35 -6.90
C GLN A 77 6.79 -0.65 -5.70
N PRO A 78 8.13 -0.72 -5.89
CA PRO A 78 9.05 -0.85 -4.76
C PRO A 78 8.87 0.27 -3.75
N VAL A 79 9.03 -0.04 -2.46
CA VAL A 79 8.87 0.91 -1.35
C VAL A 79 10.16 1.05 -0.55
N ASP A 80 10.39 2.22 -0.01
CA ASP A 80 11.43 2.42 1.00
C ASP A 80 10.90 1.92 2.36
N MET A 81 11.64 1.04 2.99
CA MET A 81 11.29 0.42 4.26
C MET A 81 12.07 1.03 5.41
N GLU A 82 11.41 1.25 6.54
CA GLU A 82 12.03 1.73 7.77
C GLU A 82 11.80 0.72 8.92
N PRO A 83 12.85 0.09 9.47
CA PRO A 83 14.25 0.17 9.04
C PRO A 83 14.48 -0.44 7.66
N GLU A 84 15.53 0.00 6.97
CA GLU A 84 15.92 -0.56 5.68
C GLU A 84 16.14 -2.07 5.79
N MET A 85 15.41 -2.87 5.01
CA MET A 85 15.47 -4.33 5.01
C MET A 85 15.41 -4.88 3.58
N GLY A 86 16.15 -5.96 3.32
CA GLY A 86 16.14 -6.63 2.02
C GLY A 86 16.74 -5.79 0.89
N THR A 87 16.12 -5.80 -0.27
CA THR A 87 16.58 -5.08 -1.46
C THR A 87 16.08 -3.64 -1.45
N PRO A 88 16.95 -2.63 -1.59
CA PRO A 88 16.53 -1.23 -1.69
C PRO A 88 15.53 -1.00 -2.84
N ALA A 89 14.60 -0.05 -2.68
CA ALA A 89 13.59 0.24 -3.70
C ALA A 89 14.18 0.52 -5.08
N ALA A 90 15.29 1.28 -5.15
CA ALA A 90 15.97 1.61 -6.41
C ALA A 90 16.56 0.39 -7.15
N GLU A 91 16.82 -0.70 -6.44
CA GLU A 91 17.38 -1.96 -6.97
C GLU A 91 16.30 -3.03 -7.16
N SER A 92 15.04 -2.70 -6.93
CA SER A 92 13.91 -3.62 -6.97
C SER A 92 13.04 -3.43 -8.21
N SER A 93 12.30 -4.47 -8.59
CA SER A 93 11.30 -4.41 -9.65
C SER A 93 9.93 -4.03 -9.11
N MET A 94 9.56 -4.55 -7.94
CA MET A 94 8.28 -4.33 -7.28
C MET A 94 8.37 -4.72 -5.82
N HIS A 95 7.38 -4.33 -5.03
CA HIS A 95 7.09 -4.93 -3.75
C HIS A 95 6.06 -6.04 -3.94
N ILE A 96 6.21 -7.15 -3.24
CA ILE A 96 5.20 -8.23 -3.18
C ILE A 96 4.80 -8.48 -1.74
N GLU A 97 3.53 -8.80 -1.55
CA GLU A 97 2.96 -9.10 -0.25
C GLU A 97 2.12 -10.36 -0.27
N ALA A 98 2.11 -11.04 0.87
CA ALA A 98 1.15 -12.07 1.21
C ALA A 98 0.39 -11.63 2.46
N ASP A 99 -0.92 -11.40 2.29
CA ASP A 99 -1.85 -11.14 3.37
C ASP A 99 -2.35 -12.44 3.93
N VAL A 100 -1.87 -12.80 5.11
CA VAL A 100 -2.23 -14.07 5.72
C VAL A 100 -3.12 -13.84 6.93
N SER A 101 -4.38 -14.20 6.78
CA SER A 101 -5.41 -14.02 7.79
C SER A 101 -6.05 -15.35 8.24
N ALA A 102 -6.69 -15.31 9.39
CA ALA A 102 -7.38 -16.45 9.93
C ALA A 102 -8.74 -16.67 9.24
N ALA A 103 -8.99 -17.87 8.74
CA ALA A 103 -10.28 -18.26 8.17
C ALA A 103 -11.40 -18.20 9.21
N ALA A 104 -12.64 -18.02 8.78
CA ALA A 104 -13.79 -17.89 9.67
C ALA A 104 -14.03 -19.14 10.54
N ASP A 105 -13.63 -20.32 10.06
CA ASP A 105 -13.77 -21.59 10.75
C ASP A 105 -12.48 -22.08 11.43
N ASN A 106 -11.46 -21.21 11.52
CA ASN A 106 -10.18 -21.55 12.13
C ASN A 106 -10.35 -22.03 13.58
N LYS A 107 -9.38 -22.83 14.06
CA LYS A 107 -9.28 -23.30 15.45
C LYS A 107 -8.01 -22.81 16.15
N LEU A 108 -7.40 -21.77 15.60
CA LEU A 108 -6.12 -21.23 16.08
C LEU A 108 -6.29 -20.26 17.24
N GLY A 109 -7.53 -19.80 17.50
CA GLY A 109 -7.84 -18.82 18.54
C GLY A 109 -7.84 -17.37 18.05
N TYR A 110 -7.71 -17.15 16.74
CA TYR A 110 -7.83 -15.83 16.09
C TYR A 110 -9.28 -15.56 15.68
N GLY A 111 -9.68 -14.31 15.64
CA GLY A 111 -10.91 -13.90 14.97
C GLY A 111 -10.83 -14.09 13.44
N ALA A 112 -11.99 -14.24 12.79
CA ALA A 112 -12.02 -14.30 11.33
C ALA A 112 -11.46 -13.02 10.73
N GLY A 113 -10.49 -13.14 9.84
CA GLY A 113 -9.80 -12.00 9.20
C GLY A 113 -8.63 -11.42 10.02
N ASP A 114 -8.38 -11.89 11.24
CA ASP A 114 -7.22 -11.44 12.00
C ASP A 114 -5.93 -11.88 11.29
N PHE A 115 -4.95 -11.00 11.24
CA PHE A 115 -3.60 -11.36 10.79
C PHE A 115 -3.01 -12.49 11.64
N VAL A 116 -2.35 -13.45 11.01
CA VAL A 116 -1.71 -14.57 11.70
C VAL A 116 -0.19 -14.39 11.72
N PRO A 117 0.38 -13.92 12.85
CA PRO A 117 1.82 -13.67 12.97
C PRO A 117 2.63 -14.96 13.16
N GLY A 118 3.96 -14.83 12.98
CA GLY A 118 4.93 -15.88 13.31
C GLY A 118 5.00 -17.04 12.32
N LEU A 119 4.45 -16.86 11.13
CA LEU A 119 4.60 -17.81 10.04
C LEU A 119 5.95 -17.61 9.32
N THR A 120 6.44 -18.68 8.71
CA THR A 120 7.44 -18.61 7.64
C THR A 120 6.70 -18.66 6.32
N VAL A 121 6.74 -17.58 5.56
CA VAL A 121 6.08 -17.49 4.26
C VAL A 121 7.15 -17.47 3.19
N ASP A 122 7.34 -18.59 2.51
CA ASP A 122 8.26 -18.70 1.40
C ASP A 122 7.56 -18.30 0.09
N TYR A 123 8.31 -17.74 -0.85
CA TYR A 123 7.83 -17.44 -2.19
C TYR A 123 8.70 -18.07 -3.27
N ALA A 124 8.08 -18.39 -4.38
CA ALA A 124 8.76 -18.81 -5.61
C ALA A 124 8.13 -18.10 -6.81
N ILE A 125 8.98 -17.50 -7.65
CA ILE A 125 8.59 -16.89 -8.92
C ILE A 125 9.14 -17.75 -10.02
N LYS A 126 8.26 -18.26 -10.90
CA LYS A 126 8.63 -19.14 -12.01
C LYS A 126 8.28 -18.51 -13.34
N ASP A 127 9.14 -18.70 -14.31
CA ASP A 127 8.86 -18.35 -15.69
C ASP A 127 7.84 -19.32 -16.35
N LYS A 128 7.44 -19.03 -17.58
CA LYS A 128 6.48 -19.87 -18.32
C LYS A 128 6.97 -21.29 -18.61
N SER A 129 8.27 -21.58 -18.46
CA SER A 129 8.83 -22.93 -18.56
C SER A 129 8.71 -23.70 -17.25
N GLY A 130 8.30 -23.05 -16.17
CA GLY A 130 8.26 -23.60 -14.82
C GLY A 130 9.60 -23.53 -14.08
N THR A 131 10.59 -22.83 -14.66
CA THR A 131 11.88 -22.61 -14.01
C THR A 131 11.77 -21.52 -12.97
N ALA A 132 12.22 -21.77 -11.75
CA ALA A 132 12.28 -20.75 -10.71
C ALA A 132 13.35 -19.71 -11.08
N VAL A 133 12.94 -18.44 -11.15
CA VAL A 133 13.83 -17.30 -11.43
C VAL A 133 14.17 -16.52 -10.17
N GLN A 134 13.29 -16.55 -9.17
CA GLN A 134 13.55 -16.04 -7.82
C GLN A 134 12.83 -16.90 -6.78
N GLU A 135 13.45 -17.08 -5.63
CA GLU A 135 12.88 -17.77 -4.47
C GLU A 135 13.40 -17.12 -3.18
N GLY A 136 12.64 -17.18 -2.14
CA GLY A 136 13.04 -16.65 -0.83
C GLY A 136 11.93 -16.72 0.20
N THR A 137 12.13 -15.98 1.29
CA THR A 137 11.18 -15.89 2.41
C THR A 137 10.75 -14.43 2.58
N LEU A 138 9.45 -14.19 2.67
CA LEU A 138 8.87 -12.89 2.97
C LEU A 138 9.12 -12.52 4.44
N MET A 139 9.26 -11.23 4.71
CA MET A 139 9.46 -10.71 6.05
C MET A 139 8.14 -10.19 6.62
N PRO A 140 7.85 -10.42 7.91
CA PRO A 140 6.72 -9.77 8.56
C PRO A 140 6.98 -8.27 8.67
N MET A 141 6.02 -7.46 8.24
CA MET A 141 6.08 -6.00 8.30
C MET A 141 4.72 -5.38 8.57
N ASN A 142 4.70 -4.05 8.75
CA ASN A 142 3.48 -3.29 8.95
C ASN A 142 3.47 -2.11 8.01
N ALA A 143 2.32 -1.85 7.40
CA ALA A 143 2.06 -0.66 6.63
C ALA A 143 0.80 0.06 7.13
N SER A 144 0.34 1.07 6.40
CA SER A 144 -0.84 1.86 6.78
C SER A 144 -2.14 1.05 6.77
N ASP A 145 -2.22 0.03 5.93
CA ASP A 145 -3.34 -0.91 5.77
C ASP A 145 -3.29 -2.09 6.75
N GLY A 146 -2.14 -2.34 7.37
CA GLY A 146 -2.02 -3.38 8.40
C GLY A 146 -0.73 -4.20 8.34
N PRO A 147 -0.67 -5.27 9.18
CA PRO A 147 0.45 -6.20 9.17
C PRO A 147 0.31 -7.22 8.03
N HIS A 148 1.42 -7.51 7.36
CA HIS A 148 1.52 -8.48 6.27
C HIS A 148 2.90 -9.14 6.21
N TYR A 149 3.11 -10.05 5.26
CA TYR A 149 4.42 -10.61 4.91
C TYR A 149 4.81 -10.11 3.54
N GLY A 150 5.94 -9.40 3.42
CA GLY A 150 6.31 -8.80 2.14
C GLY A 150 7.82 -8.63 1.96
N LEU A 151 8.23 -8.21 0.79
CA LEU A 151 9.57 -7.75 0.47
C LEU A 151 9.63 -7.02 -0.88
N ASN A 152 10.65 -6.20 -1.04
CA ASN A 152 11.04 -5.71 -2.36
C ASN A 152 11.74 -6.80 -3.15
N LEU A 153 11.18 -7.19 -4.30
CA LEU A 153 11.81 -8.16 -5.20
C LEU A 153 13.01 -7.55 -5.91
N PRO A 154 14.18 -8.21 -5.90
CA PRO A 154 15.29 -7.83 -6.76
C PRO A 154 14.87 -7.70 -8.23
N LYS A 155 15.71 -7.03 -9.04
CA LYS A 155 15.38 -6.81 -10.46
C LYS A 155 14.99 -8.10 -11.16
N LEU A 156 13.85 -8.05 -11.83
CA LEU A 156 13.27 -9.12 -12.63
C LEU A 156 13.04 -8.58 -14.05
N ASP A 157 13.36 -9.36 -15.07
CA ASP A 157 13.12 -8.97 -16.46
C ASP A 157 11.61 -8.85 -16.73
N ALA A 158 11.24 -7.98 -17.67
CA ALA A 158 9.84 -7.88 -18.08
C ALA A 158 9.32 -9.20 -18.64
N GLY A 159 8.24 -9.71 -18.10
CA GLY A 159 7.72 -11.02 -18.49
C GLY A 159 6.38 -11.35 -17.81
N THR A 160 6.00 -12.61 -18.00
CA THR A 160 4.86 -13.20 -17.28
C THR A 160 5.38 -14.34 -16.42
N TYR A 161 5.01 -14.35 -15.17
CA TYR A 161 5.51 -15.27 -14.18
C TYR A 161 4.36 -15.87 -13.38
N ASP A 162 4.59 -17.06 -12.86
CA ASP A 162 3.73 -17.68 -11.86
C ASP A 162 4.36 -17.44 -10.49
N VAL A 163 3.56 -16.90 -9.55
CA VAL A 163 3.97 -16.65 -8.16
C VAL A 163 3.30 -17.69 -7.27
N THR A 164 4.08 -18.25 -6.37
CA THR A 164 3.60 -19.18 -5.33
C THR A 164 4.06 -18.69 -3.97
N PHE A 165 3.13 -18.65 -3.05
CA PHE A 165 3.40 -18.49 -1.62
C PHE A 165 3.15 -19.79 -0.88
#